data_7e69b79c5031631b4e339c639876c8fc
#
_entry.id   7e69b79c5031631b4e339c639876c8fc
#
_cell.length_a   1.000
_cell.length_b   1.000
_cell.length_c   1.000
_cell.angle_alpha   90.00
_cell.angle_beta   90.00
_cell.angle_gamma   90.00
#
_symmetry.space_group_name_H-M   'P 1'
#
loop_
_entity.id
_entity.type
_entity.pdbx_description
1 polymer ?
#
loop_
_entity_poly.entity_id
_entity_poly.type
_entity_poly.pdbx_seq_one_letter_code
_entity_poly.pdbx_strand_id
1 'polypeptide(L)'
;MGIGGSDMYRQQILDHYKNPRNYGEIEDATFTHVGENQSCGDTIKMDVVLDDEETIEAVAFRGDGCAISQASASMLSERLPGTSIEELREMDRDDITDMLGVEISPMRVKCAVLAEKVAQDGAEIYLGERDLDTTQTEGDDPDIPE
;
A
#
# COMPACT_ATOMS: atom_id res chain seq x y z
N MET A 1 19.62 5.00 -26.75
CA MET A 1 19.41 4.60 -25.73
C MET A 1 18.47 3.65 -25.55
N GLY A 2 18.56 2.78 -25.23
CA GLY A 2 17.63 1.77 -25.22
C GLY A 2 16.73 1.72 -24.02
N ILE A 3 17.14 2.29 -22.96
CA ILE A 3 16.37 2.19 -21.76
C ILE A 3 15.56 3.43 -21.54
N GLY A 4 14.27 3.32 -21.67
CA GLY A 4 13.38 4.39 -21.31
C GLY A 4 12.99 4.29 -19.86
N GLY A 5 12.27 5.27 -19.40
CA GLY A 5 11.81 5.31 -18.03
C GLY A 5 10.99 4.10 -17.67
N SER A 6 10.14 3.61 -18.60
CA SER A 6 9.26 2.49 -18.28
C SER A 6 10.04 1.20 -18.05
N ASP A 7 11.19 1.00 -18.72
CA ASP A 7 11.99 -0.18 -18.47
C ASP A 7 12.61 -0.15 -17.07
N MET A 8 13.07 1.02 -16.64
CA MET A 8 13.62 1.16 -15.31
C MET A 8 12.55 0.92 -14.24
N TYR A 9 11.34 1.42 -14.48
CA TYR A 9 10.27 1.23 -13.52
C TYR A 9 9.83 -0.23 -13.47
N ARG A 10 9.80 -0.91 -14.62
CA ARG A 10 9.47 -2.33 -14.63
C ARG A 10 10.49 -3.15 -13.85
N GLN A 11 11.77 -2.80 -14.00
CA GLN A 11 12.80 -3.50 -13.26
C GLN A 11 12.69 -3.22 -11.77
N GLN A 12 12.30 -2.00 -11.40
CA GLN A 12 12.08 -1.66 -10.02
C GLN A 12 10.93 -2.46 -9.42
N ILE A 13 9.85 -2.60 -10.18
CA ILE A 13 8.70 -3.39 -9.73
C ILE A 13 9.11 -4.83 -9.51
N LEU A 14 9.86 -5.41 -10.45
CA LEU A 14 10.31 -6.80 -10.31
C LEU A 14 11.26 -6.97 -9.13
N ASP A 15 12.14 -6.00 -8.92
CA ASP A 15 13.06 -6.05 -7.80
C ASP A 15 12.30 -6.02 -6.48
N HIS A 16 11.33 -5.13 -6.35
CA HIS A 16 10.54 -5.05 -5.14
C HIS A 16 9.69 -6.30 -4.93
N TYR A 17 9.23 -6.91 -6.02
CA TYR A 17 8.49 -8.14 -5.92
C TYR A 17 9.36 -9.30 -5.45
N LYS A 18 10.57 -9.40 -6.00
CA LYS A 18 11.46 -10.51 -5.66
C LYS A 18 12.15 -10.30 -4.32
N ASN A 19 12.42 -9.05 -3.98
CA ASN A 19 13.14 -8.70 -2.77
C ASN A 19 12.37 -7.61 -2.02
N PRO A 20 11.21 -7.93 -1.45
CA PRO A 20 10.39 -6.90 -0.83
C PRO A 20 11.10 -6.28 0.37
N ARG A 21 10.98 -4.97 0.47
CA ARG A 21 11.53 -4.22 1.58
C ARG A 21 10.51 -4.18 2.71
N ASN A 22 11.00 -4.21 3.92
CA ASN A 22 10.14 -4.11 5.10
C ASN A 22 9.07 -5.20 5.15
N TYR A 23 9.37 -6.35 4.60
CA TYR A 23 8.45 -7.48 4.63
C TYR A 23 8.54 -8.17 5.98
N GLY A 24 7.42 -8.31 6.66
CA GLY A 24 7.38 -8.92 7.96
C GLY A 24 6.37 -8.25 8.86
N GLU A 25 6.64 -8.22 10.16
CA GLU A 25 5.74 -7.61 11.11
C GLU A 25 6.51 -6.79 12.12
N ILE A 26 5.81 -5.84 12.72
CA ILE A 26 6.34 -5.00 13.78
C ILE A 26 5.50 -5.30 15.02
N GLU A 27 6.15 -5.77 16.11
CA GLU A 27 5.42 -6.21 17.28
C GLU A 27 4.63 -5.12 17.99
N ASP A 28 5.22 -3.94 18.09
CA ASP A 28 4.58 -2.86 18.81
C ASP A 28 4.05 -1.78 17.87
N ALA A 29 3.46 -2.22 16.77
CA ALA A 29 2.91 -1.28 15.80
C ALA A 29 1.83 -0.43 16.44
N THR A 30 1.76 0.83 16.00
CA THR A 30 0.71 1.73 16.46
C THR A 30 -0.64 1.25 15.96
N PHE A 31 -0.71 0.80 14.72
CA PHE A 31 -1.92 0.14 14.23
C PHE A 31 -1.55 -0.90 13.18
N THR A 32 -2.47 -1.82 12.97
CA THR A 32 -2.34 -2.89 11.99
C THR A 32 -3.68 -3.03 11.27
N HIS A 33 -3.63 -3.22 9.98
CA HIS A 33 -4.85 -3.40 9.21
C HIS A 33 -4.60 -4.38 8.08
N VAL A 34 -5.62 -5.13 7.71
CA VAL A 34 -5.52 -6.10 6.62
C VAL A 34 -6.59 -5.80 5.59
N GLY A 35 -6.25 -5.97 4.33
CA GLY A 35 -7.20 -5.79 3.26
C GLY A 35 -7.02 -6.85 2.20
N GLU A 36 -8.09 -7.06 1.44
CA GLU A 36 -8.12 -8.06 0.38
C GLU A 36 -8.66 -7.46 -0.89
N ASN A 37 -8.15 -7.94 -2.01
CA ASN A 37 -8.75 -7.67 -3.31
C ASN A 37 -9.20 -9.02 -3.85
N GLN A 38 -10.49 -9.29 -3.73
CA GLN A 38 -11.01 -10.60 -4.10
C GLN A 38 -10.92 -10.85 -5.60
N SER A 39 -10.97 -9.80 -6.40
CA SER A 39 -10.88 -9.94 -7.85
C SER A 39 -9.55 -10.54 -8.29
N CYS A 40 -8.46 -10.20 -7.59
CA CYS A 40 -7.13 -10.66 -7.93
C CYS A 40 -6.58 -11.69 -6.96
N GLY A 41 -7.27 -11.94 -5.87
CA GLY A 41 -6.78 -12.86 -4.85
C GLY A 41 -5.64 -12.29 -4.02
N ASP A 42 -5.56 -10.96 -3.91
CA ASP A 42 -4.49 -10.31 -3.18
C ASP A 42 -4.90 -10.08 -1.73
N THR A 43 -3.95 -10.23 -0.81
CA THR A 43 -4.15 -9.91 0.60
C THR A 43 -2.92 -9.15 1.07
N ILE A 44 -3.13 -8.03 1.75
CA ILE A 44 -2.03 -7.23 2.31
C ILE A 44 -2.36 -6.91 3.76
N LYS A 45 -1.43 -7.22 4.65
CA LYS A 45 -1.52 -6.81 6.05
C LYS A 45 -0.37 -5.85 6.31
N MET A 46 -0.67 -4.74 6.96
CA MET A 46 0.33 -3.70 7.15
C MET A 46 0.38 -3.25 8.59
N ASP A 47 1.59 -3.16 9.14
CA ASP A 47 1.84 -2.63 10.48
C ASP A 47 2.47 -1.26 10.32
N VAL A 48 1.98 -0.28 11.08
CA VAL A 48 2.46 1.10 10.99
C VAL A 48 2.80 1.61 12.38
N VAL A 49 3.96 2.25 12.50
CA VAL A 49 4.39 2.88 13.75
C VAL A 49 4.37 4.38 13.54
N LEU A 50 3.72 5.08 14.46
CA LEU A 50 3.67 6.54 14.45
C LEU A 50 4.47 7.10 15.61
N ASP A 51 5.06 8.28 15.40
CA ASP A 51 5.72 8.97 16.49
C ASP A 51 4.70 9.84 17.25
N ASP A 52 5.18 10.64 18.19
CA ASP A 52 4.31 11.46 19.03
C ASP A 52 3.55 12.51 18.26
N GLU A 53 4.02 12.85 17.06
CA GLU A 53 3.38 13.85 16.24
C GLU A 53 2.53 13.23 15.13
N GLU A 54 2.31 11.92 15.22
CA GLU A 54 1.55 11.18 14.22
C GLU A 54 2.20 11.19 12.84
N THR A 55 3.53 11.20 12.85
CA THR A 55 4.31 11.01 11.64
C THR A 55 4.73 9.54 11.60
N ILE A 56 4.68 8.95 10.41
CA ILE A 56 5.01 7.54 10.26
C ILE A 56 6.50 7.34 10.44
N GLU A 57 6.89 6.48 11.37
CA GLU A 57 8.28 6.14 11.61
C GLU A 57 8.70 4.90 10.88
N ALA A 58 7.82 3.90 10.81
CA ALA A 58 8.17 2.62 10.24
C ALA A 58 6.92 1.93 9.74
N VAL A 59 7.09 1.12 8.71
CA VAL A 59 6.01 0.35 8.11
C VAL A 59 6.56 -1.03 7.78
N ALA A 60 5.78 -2.06 8.06
CA ALA A 60 6.08 -3.40 7.60
C ALA A 60 4.81 -3.97 6.97
N PHE A 61 4.98 -4.89 6.04
CA PHE A 61 3.83 -5.51 5.42
C PHE A 61 4.09 -6.97 5.16
N ARG A 62 3.02 -7.71 4.95
CA ARG A 62 3.10 -9.09 4.52
C ARG A 62 1.80 -9.46 3.82
N GLY A 63 1.83 -10.50 3.04
CA GLY A 63 0.65 -10.94 2.33
C GLY A 63 1.01 -11.71 1.08
N ASP A 64 -0.01 -11.99 0.29
CA ASP A 64 0.10 -12.72 -0.96
C ASP A 64 -0.60 -11.96 -2.05
N GLY A 65 -0.14 -12.14 -3.27
CA GLY A 65 -0.81 -11.50 -4.37
C GLY A 65 0.07 -11.42 -5.60
N CYS A 66 -0.37 -10.67 -6.58
CA CYS A 66 0.36 -10.54 -7.82
C CYS A 66 1.57 -9.63 -7.63
N ALA A 67 2.43 -9.60 -8.64
CA ALA A 67 3.65 -8.81 -8.57
C ALA A 67 3.36 -7.33 -8.34
N ILE A 68 2.28 -6.83 -8.93
CA ILE A 68 1.94 -5.40 -8.80
C ILE A 68 1.55 -5.06 -7.35
N SER A 69 0.71 -5.89 -6.72
CA SER A 69 0.29 -5.60 -5.35
C SER A 69 1.47 -5.71 -4.38
N GLN A 70 2.32 -6.71 -4.56
CA GLN A 70 3.46 -6.91 -3.68
C GLN A 70 4.50 -5.80 -3.87
N ALA A 71 4.78 -5.45 -5.12
CA ALA A 71 5.75 -4.39 -5.38
C ALA A 71 5.24 -3.05 -4.88
N SER A 72 3.95 -2.78 -5.06
CA SER A 72 3.36 -1.53 -4.59
C SER A 72 3.47 -1.42 -3.07
N ALA A 73 3.17 -2.51 -2.35
CA ALA A 73 3.28 -2.50 -0.89
C ALA A 73 4.73 -2.28 -0.46
N SER A 74 5.68 -2.93 -1.12
CA SER A 74 7.09 -2.78 -0.80
C SER A 74 7.55 -1.34 -1.03
N MET A 75 7.21 -0.77 -2.18
CA MET A 75 7.60 0.60 -2.50
C MET A 75 6.95 1.59 -1.54
N LEU A 76 5.70 1.37 -1.22
CA LEU A 76 4.98 2.24 -0.30
C LEU A 76 5.59 2.16 1.10
N SER A 77 6.02 0.98 1.53
CA SER A 77 6.62 0.82 2.84
C SER A 77 7.91 1.61 2.99
N GLU A 78 8.60 1.88 1.88
CA GLU A 78 9.80 2.73 1.91
C GLU A 78 9.45 4.20 1.83
N ARG A 79 8.31 4.52 1.23
CA ARG A 79 7.94 5.90 0.97
C ARG A 79 7.22 6.55 2.15
N LEU A 80 6.48 5.77 2.92
CA LEU A 80 5.66 6.30 3.99
C LEU A 80 6.42 6.83 5.20
N PRO A 81 7.58 6.27 5.61
CA PRO A 81 8.29 6.86 6.74
C PRO A 81 8.63 8.33 6.49
N GLY A 82 8.32 9.18 7.45
CA GLY A 82 8.45 10.62 7.32
C GLY A 82 7.20 11.32 6.84
N THR A 83 6.17 10.56 6.49
CA THR A 83 4.88 11.10 6.03
C THR A 83 3.96 11.22 7.24
N SER A 84 3.23 12.31 7.35
CA SER A 84 2.25 12.44 8.43
C SER A 84 1.02 11.59 8.12
N ILE A 85 0.25 11.27 9.16
CA ILE A 85 -0.96 10.49 8.97
C ILE A 85 -1.97 11.28 8.13
N GLU A 86 -1.94 12.60 8.19
CA GLU A 86 -2.82 13.42 7.36
C GLU A 86 -2.43 13.32 5.89
N GLU A 87 -1.14 13.35 5.60
CA GLU A 87 -0.67 13.20 4.23
C GLU A 87 -1.03 11.82 3.69
N LEU A 88 -0.94 10.79 4.52
CA LEU A 88 -1.33 9.44 4.11
C LEU A 88 -2.80 9.42 3.72
N ARG A 89 -3.64 10.07 4.50
CA ARG A 89 -5.08 10.08 4.23
C ARG A 89 -5.42 10.82 2.94
N GLU A 90 -4.56 11.73 2.52
CA GLU A 90 -4.79 12.51 1.30
C GLU A 90 -4.24 11.87 0.05
N MET A 91 -3.49 10.78 0.18
CA MET A 91 -2.96 10.09 -0.99
C MET A 91 -4.10 9.54 -1.82
N ASP A 92 -3.88 9.49 -3.13
CA ASP A 92 -4.88 8.96 -4.02
C ASP A 92 -4.26 7.97 -5.01
N ARG A 93 -5.08 7.44 -5.88
CA ARG A 93 -4.66 6.43 -6.84
C ARG A 93 -3.53 6.95 -7.73
N ASP A 94 -3.56 8.22 -8.10
CA ASP A 94 -2.54 8.78 -8.97
C ASP A 94 -1.18 8.80 -8.29
N ASP A 95 -1.15 9.00 -6.98
CA ASP A 95 0.13 8.92 -6.25
C ASP A 95 0.75 7.55 -6.39
N ILE A 96 -0.06 6.52 -6.37
CA ILE A 96 0.43 5.15 -6.45
C ILE A 96 0.86 4.82 -7.88
N THR A 97 0.07 5.19 -8.88
CA THR A 97 0.45 4.90 -10.25
C THR A 97 1.69 5.68 -10.66
N ASP A 98 1.85 6.90 -10.15
CA ASP A 98 3.07 7.68 -10.39
C ASP A 98 4.28 7.01 -9.72
N MET A 99 4.08 6.49 -8.52
CA MET A 99 5.15 5.78 -7.82
C MET A 99 5.62 4.56 -8.60
N LEU A 100 4.68 3.83 -9.16
CA LEU A 100 5.01 2.64 -9.94
C LEU A 100 5.64 3.00 -11.28
N GLY A 101 5.27 4.13 -11.85
CA GLY A 101 5.93 4.69 -13.02
C GLY A 101 5.64 4.00 -14.33
N VAL A 102 4.68 3.08 -14.36
CA VAL A 102 4.29 2.38 -15.58
C VAL A 102 2.79 2.47 -15.73
N GLU A 103 2.31 2.27 -16.95
CA GLU A 103 0.88 2.23 -17.18
C GLU A 103 0.31 0.97 -16.54
N ILE A 104 -0.74 1.14 -15.77
CA ILE A 104 -1.39 0.03 -15.09
C ILE A 104 -2.77 -0.14 -15.71
N SER A 105 -3.06 -1.35 -16.16
CA SER A 105 -4.38 -1.61 -16.74
C SER A 105 -5.46 -1.39 -15.68
N PRO A 106 -6.69 -1.03 -16.09
CA PRO A 106 -7.74 -0.78 -15.11
C PRO A 106 -7.97 -1.94 -14.17
N MET A 107 -7.83 -3.17 -14.66
CA MET A 107 -7.99 -4.35 -13.81
C MET A 107 -6.92 -4.43 -12.74
N ARG A 108 -5.69 -4.00 -13.07
CA ARG A 108 -4.59 -4.09 -12.12
C ARG A 108 -4.49 -2.88 -11.20
N VAL A 109 -5.22 -1.81 -11.49
CA VAL A 109 -5.22 -0.64 -10.61
C VAL A 109 -5.70 -1.04 -9.21
N LYS A 110 -6.68 -1.91 -9.13
CA LYS A 110 -7.15 -2.38 -7.83
C LYS A 110 -6.04 -3.07 -7.04
N CYS A 111 -5.22 -3.84 -7.73
CA CYS A 111 -4.08 -4.50 -7.08
C CYS A 111 -3.05 -3.46 -6.63
N ALA A 112 -2.81 -2.47 -7.48
CA ALA A 112 -1.79 -1.46 -7.20
C ALA A 112 -2.14 -0.61 -5.99
N VAL A 113 -3.42 -0.31 -5.78
CA VAL A 113 -3.83 0.60 -4.70
C VAL A 113 -4.20 -0.13 -3.41
N LEU A 114 -4.13 -1.46 -3.39
CA LEU A 114 -4.56 -2.19 -2.21
C LEU A 114 -3.77 -1.77 -0.97
N ALA A 115 -2.45 -1.69 -1.07
CA ALA A 115 -1.61 -1.30 0.07
C ALA A 115 -1.96 0.10 0.56
N GLU A 116 -2.19 1.03 -0.37
CA GLU A 116 -2.59 2.38 -0.01
C GLU A 116 -3.90 2.37 0.77
N LYS A 117 -4.86 1.61 0.29
CA LYS A 117 -6.16 1.56 0.96
C LYS A 117 -6.05 0.92 2.34
N VAL A 118 -5.22 -0.12 2.46
CA VAL A 118 -5.01 -0.75 3.76
C VAL A 118 -4.43 0.25 4.74
N ALA A 119 -3.42 1.01 4.32
CA ALA A 119 -2.80 2.00 5.20
C ALA A 119 -3.79 3.10 5.57
N GLN A 120 -4.56 3.58 4.60
CA GLN A 120 -5.51 4.66 4.85
C GLN A 120 -6.65 4.21 5.75
N ASP A 121 -7.19 3.02 5.51
CA ASP A 121 -8.28 2.52 6.34
C ASP A 121 -7.80 2.24 7.76
N GLY A 122 -6.59 1.71 7.90
CA GLY A 122 -6.01 1.51 9.20
C GLY A 122 -5.84 2.82 9.96
N ALA A 123 -5.39 3.86 9.24
CA ALA A 123 -5.23 5.17 9.85
C ALA A 123 -6.56 5.74 10.32
N GLU A 124 -7.61 5.57 9.52
CA GLU A 124 -8.92 6.08 9.89
C GLU A 124 -9.50 5.35 11.10
N ILE A 125 -9.28 4.04 11.17
CA ILE A 125 -9.72 3.28 12.34
C ILE A 125 -8.94 3.73 13.57
N TYR A 126 -7.64 3.93 13.42
CA TYR A 126 -6.80 4.40 14.52
C TYR A 126 -7.27 5.76 15.04
N LEU A 127 -7.66 6.65 14.12
CA LEU A 127 -8.14 7.97 14.50
C LEU A 127 -9.57 7.95 15.02
N GLY A 128 -10.24 6.81 14.98
CA GLY A 128 -11.61 6.70 15.46
C GLY A 128 -12.66 7.18 14.48
N GLU A 129 -12.28 7.31 13.21
CA GLU A 129 -13.22 7.82 12.20
C GLU A 129 -13.93 6.70 11.46
N ARG A 130 -13.56 5.44 11.71
CA ARG A 130 -14.24 4.28 11.15
C ARG A 130 -14.58 3.31 12.26
N ASP A 131 -15.62 2.51 12.02
CA ASP A 131 -16.01 1.51 12.98
C ASP A 131 -14.97 0.41 13.07
N LEU A 132 -14.71 -0.04 14.28
CA LEU A 132 -13.80 -1.16 14.50
C LEU A 132 -14.33 -2.46 13.88
N ASP A 133 -15.62 -2.50 13.58
CA ASP A 133 -16.19 -3.67 12.94
C ASP A 133 -15.68 -3.87 11.53
N THR A 134 -15.15 -2.82 10.90
CA THR A 134 -14.59 -2.94 9.57
C THR A 134 -13.10 -3.08 9.70
N THR A 135 -12.66 -4.26 10.05
CA THR A 135 -11.23 -4.52 10.24
C THR A 135 -10.54 -4.93 8.96
N GLN A 136 -11.29 -5.08 7.88
CA GLN A 136 -10.73 -5.47 6.60
C GLN A 136 -11.13 -4.48 5.52
N THR A 137 -10.21 -4.27 4.59
CA THR A 137 -10.43 -3.44 3.42
C THR A 137 -10.62 -4.34 2.22
N GLU A 138 -11.64 -4.06 1.42
CA GLU A 138 -11.85 -4.80 0.20
C GLU A 138 -11.37 -3.97 -0.99
N GLY A 139 -10.57 -4.60 -1.84
CA GLY A 139 -9.97 -3.89 -2.95
C GLY A 139 -10.92 -3.49 -4.04
N ASP A 140 -12.12 -4.09 -4.11
CA ASP A 140 -13.09 -3.65 -5.10
C ASP A 140 -14.14 -2.77 -4.47
N ASP A 141 -13.68 -1.82 -3.68
CA ASP A 141 -14.48 -0.75 -3.13
C ASP A 141 -15.21 -0.04 -4.27
N PRO A 142 -16.50 0.24 -4.11
CA PRO A 142 -17.24 0.94 -5.16
C PRO A 142 -16.71 2.34 -5.48
N ASP A 143 -15.93 2.91 -4.61
CA ASP A 143 -15.33 4.21 -4.87
C ASP A 143 -14.16 4.12 -5.83
N ILE A 144 -13.68 2.93 -6.13
CA ILE A 144 -12.60 2.75 -7.08
C ILE A 144 -13.22 2.50 -8.45
N PRO A 145 -12.94 3.35 -9.44
CA PRO A 145 -13.53 3.14 -10.77
C PRO A 145 -13.09 1.82 -11.36
N GLU A 146 -14.03 1.19 -11.99
CA GLU A 146 -13.75 -0.08 -12.64
C GLU A 146 -13.03 0.09 -13.94
#